data_68384428b4fbe45c41de707992677b5c
#
_entry.id   68384428b4fbe45c41de707992677b5c
#
_cell.length_a   1.000
_cell.length_b   1.000
_cell.length_c   1.000
_cell.angle_alpha   90.00
_cell.angle_beta   90.00
_cell.angle_gamma   90.00
#
_symmetry.space_group_name_H-M   'P 1'
#
loop_
_entity.id
_entity.type
_entity.pdbx_description
1 polymer ?
#
loop_
_entity_poly.entity_id
_entity_poly.type
_entity_poly.pdbx_seq_one_letter_code
_entity_poly.pdbx_strand_id
1 'polypeptide(L)'
;MSAKRTLGIVLAVGLAYIVIKGVANDTSQPKASASNGVYVDEMAHRQKEAERVATLESFTASDIAEAYKLNTYAADMTFKGKNFKVAGTVASINTDFRGKPYITMKGGVNQFMEPQFALAESNQKFAAALKPGEKITLACTGRGDVAKTPMSNECTFVW
;
A
#
# COMPACT_ATOMS: atom_id res chain seq x y z
N MET A 1 21.96 32.07 -45.32
CA MET A 1 23.30 31.46 -45.09
C MET A 1 23.74 31.86 -43.71
N SER A 2 23.67 31.02 -42.74
CA SER A 2 24.16 31.31 -41.40
C SER A 2 24.64 30.01 -40.74
N ALA A 3 25.89 30.00 -40.37
CA ALA A 3 26.65 28.86 -39.92
C ALA A 3 26.34 28.55 -38.45
N LYS A 4 26.04 27.27 -38.14
CA LYS A 4 25.95 26.73 -36.79
C LYS A 4 27.34 26.48 -36.22
N ARG A 5 27.67 27.14 -35.14
CA ARG A 5 28.87 26.83 -34.33
C ARG A 5 28.52 25.89 -33.22
N THR A 6 29.00 24.69 -33.31
CA THR A 6 28.99 23.68 -32.24
C THR A 6 30.15 23.98 -31.28
N LEU A 7 29.84 24.26 -30.02
CA LEU A 7 30.82 24.42 -28.94
C LEU A 7 30.99 23.11 -28.19
N GLY A 8 32.10 22.42 -28.40
CA GLY A 8 32.43 21.22 -27.65
C GLY A 8 33.05 21.59 -26.29
N ILE A 9 32.47 21.07 -25.22
CA ILE A 9 33.03 21.17 -23.86
C ILE A 9 33.90 19.92 -23.60
N VAL A 10 35.21 20.14 -23.50
CA VAL A 10 36.17 19.12 -23.06
C VAL A 10 36.28 19.22 -21.54
N LEU A 11 35.82 18.19 -20.84
CA LEU A 11 36.00 18.04 -19.39
C LEU A 11 37.35 17.35 -19.15
N ALA A 12 38.34 18.09 -18.66
CA ALA A 12 39.58 17.55 -18.18
C ALA A 12 39.41 16.98 -16.78
N VAL A 13 39.60 15.66 -16.64
CA VAL A 13 39.63 14.95 -15.36
C VAL A 13 41.03 15.09 -14.79
N GLY A 14 41.20 15.97 -13.79
CA GLY A 14 42.43 16.10 -13.01
C GLY A 14 42.50 15.03 -11.92
N LEU A 15 43.41 14.08 -12.07
CA LEU A 15 43.80 13.13 -11.01
C LEU A 15 44.73 13.85 -10.02
N ALA A 16 44.23 14.17 -8.83
CA ALA A 16 45.05 14.60 -7.70
C ALA A 16 45.53 13.36 -6.92
N TYR A 17 46.79 13.03 -7.04
CA TYR A 17 47.47 12.02 -6.22
C TYR A 17 47.84 12.67 -4.86
N ILE A 18 47.15 12.26 -3.80
CA ILE A 18 47.55 12.62 -2.44
C ILE A 18 48.32 11.44 -1.84
N VAL A 19 49.63 11.64 -1.71
CA VAL A 19 50.54 10.74 -0.97
C VAL A 19 50.47 11.12 0.50
N ILE A 20 49.81 10.30 1.32
CA ILE A 20 49.85 10.42 2.78
C ILE A 20 50.81 9.38 3.31
N LYS A 21 51.97 9.87 3.83
CA LYS A 21 52.94 9.06 4.58
C LYS A 21 52.32 8.65 5.92
N GLY A 22 52.57 7.40 6.29
CA GLY A 22 51.99 6.65 7.36
C GLY A 22 52.07 7.29 8.75
N VAL A 23 51.04 6.93 9.51
CA VAL A 23 51.07 6.85 10.98
C VAL A 23 50.51 5.47 11.35
N ALA A 24 51.27 4.81 12.22
CA ALA A 24 51.04 3.42 12.63
C ALA A 24 49.82 3.25 13.52
N ASN A 25 49.18 2.10 13.32
CA ASN A 25 48.43 1.29 14.30
C ASN A 25 47.60 2.01 15.38
N ASP A 26 46.28 1.95 15.18
CA ASP A 26 45.40 1.53 16.26
C ASP A 26 44.31 0.61 15.69
N THR A 27 44.40 -0.65 16.10
CA THR A 27 43.50 -1.72 15.65
C THR A 27 42.26 -1.71 16.54
N SER A 28 41.33 -0.85 16.27
CA SER A 28 39.95 -0.95 16.77
C SER A 28 39.00 -0.86 15.58
N GLN A 29 38.82 -2.01 14.95
CA GLN A 29 37.74 -2.24 14.00
C GLN A 29 36.43 -2.07 14.74
N PRO A 30 35.57 -1.08 14.40
CA PRO A 30 34.20 -1.09 14.92
C PRO A 30 33.52 -2.31 14.32
N LYS A 31 33.09 -3.24 15.18
CA LYS A 31 32.19 -4.34 14.81
C LYS A 31 31.04 -3.74 14.03
N ALA A 32 30.97 -4.03 12.73
CA ALA A 32 29.81 -3.73 11.89
C ALA A 32 28.61 -4.36 12.58
N SER A 33 27.75 -3.51 13.09
CA SER A 33 26.55 -3.85 13.80
C SER A 33 25.65 -4.66 12.87
N ALA A 34 25.12 -5.77 13.37
CA ALA A 34 24.19 -6.68 12.68
C ALA A 34 22.84 -6.02 12.29
N SER A 35 22.71 -4.71 12.41
CA SER A 35 21.50 -3.95 12.06
C SER A 35 21.29 -3.73 10.56
N ASN A 36 22.34 -3.72 9.75
CA ASN A 36 22.21 -3.46 8.31
C ASN A 36 21.47 -4.58 7.54
N GLY A 37 21.62 -5.84 7.97
CA GLY A 37 20.95 -6.98 7.33
C GLY A 37 19.42 -6.95 7.47
N VAL A 38 18.94 -6.55 8.65
CA VAL A 38 17.50 -6.51 8.95
C VAL A 38 16.79 -5.39 8.16
N TYR A 39 17.42 -4.23 8.02
CA TYR A 39 16.85 -3.10 7.26
C TYR A 39 16.78 -3.38 5.75
N VAL A 40 17.78 -4.06 5.19
CA VAL A 40 17.79 -4.41 3.75
C VAL A 40 16.70 -5.43 3.43
N ASP A 41 16.51 -6.42 4.30
CA ASP A 41 15.48 -7.44 4.14
C ASP A 41 14.05 -6.87 4.28
N GLU A 42 13.84 -5.97 5.24
CA GLU A 42 12.57 -5.27 5.42
C GLU A 42 12.23 -4.36 4.22
N MET A 43 13.21 -3.67 3.66
CA MET A 43 13.03 -2.84 2.47
C MET A 43 12.68 -3.68 1.23
N ALA A 44 13.37 -4.79 1.03
CA ALA A 44 13.08 -5.72 -0.06
C ALA A 44 11.67 -6.33 0.07
N HIS A 45 11.25 -6.67 1.28
CA HIS A 45 9.90 -7.17 1.54
C HIS A 45 8.82 -6.12 1.24
N ARG A 46 9.03 -4.86 1.64
CA ARG A 46 8.11 -3.74 1.32
C ARG A 46 8.01 -3.49 -0.18
N GLN A 47 9.12 -3.54 -0.91
CA GLN A 47 9.12 -3.37 -2.37
C GLN A 47 8.32 -4.47 -3.06
N LYS A 48 8.56 -5.73 -2.69
CA LYS A 48 7.84 -6.88 -3.24
C LYS A 48 6.33 -6.81 -2.96
N GLU A 49 5.96 -6.37 -1.76
CA GLU A 49 4.55 -6.18 -1.39
C GLU A 49 3.92 -5.03 -2.19
N ALA A 50 4.63 -3.91 -2.37
CA ALA A 50 4.16 -2.79 -3.19
C ALA A 50 3.96 -3.21 -4.66
N GLU A 51 4.88 -3.99 -5.24
CA GLU A 51 4.74 -4.55 -6.58
C GLU A 51 3.53 -5.49 -6.67
N ARG A 52 3.35 -6.38 -5.69
CA ARG A 52 2.19 -7.27 -5.62
C ARG A 52 0.88 -6.47 -5.59
N VAL A 53 0.81 -5.44 -4.74
CA VAL A 53 -0.37 -4.57 -4.64
C VAL A 53 -0.61 -3.79 -5.92
N ALA A 54 0.45 -3.33 -6.60
CA ALA A 54 0.33 -2.58 -7.85
C ALA A 54 -0.37 -3.40 -8.96
N THR A 55 -0.13 -4.72 -9.02
CA THR A 55 -0.73 -5.62 -10.02
C THR A 55 -2.17 -6.04 -9.72
N LEU A 56 -2.70 -5.77 -8.51
CA LEU A 56 -4.07 -6.12 -8.17
C LEU A 56 -5.08 -5.35 -9.01
N GLU A 57 -6.14 -6.04 -9.40
CA GLU A 57 -7.30 -5.43 -10.04
C GLU A 57 -7.95 -4.40 -9.11
N SER A 58 -8.47 -3.30 -9.67
CA SER A 58 -8.98 -2.17 -8.90
C SER A 58 -10.46 -1.96 -9.16
N PHE A 59 -11.23 -1.84 -8.10
CA PHE A 59 -12.67 -1.62 -8.11
C PHE A 59 -13.03 -0.41 -7.24
N THR A 60 -14.19 0.16 -7.44
CA THR A 60 -14.78 1.06 -6.44
C THR A 60 -15.63 0.28 -5.43
N ALA A 61 -15.87 0.86 -4.28
CA ALA A 61 -16.79 0.27 -3.30
C ALA A 61 -18.20 0.08 -3.88
N SER A 62 -18.62 0.99 -4.77
CA SER A 62 -19.91 0.90 -5.48
C SER A 62 -19.94 -0.27 -6.46
N ASP A 63 -18.86 -0.53 -7.21
CA ASP A 63 -18.80 -1.65 -8.16
C ASP A 63 -19.00 -2.99 -7.44
N ILE A 64 -18.33 -3.14 -6.30
CA ILE A 64 -18.45 -4.35 -5.47
C ILE A 64 -19.87 -4.49 -4.93
N ALA A 65 -20.45 -3.42 -4.41
CA ALA A 65 -21.83 -3.43 -3.88
C ALA A 65 -22.84 -3.75 -4.97
N GLU A 66 -22.72 -3.19 -6.16
CA GLU A 66 -23.61 -3.45 -7.28
C GLU A 66 -23.50 -4.90 -7.76
N ALA A 67 -22.29 -5.47 -7.81
CA ALA A 67 -22.08 -6.87 -8.16
C ALA A 67 -22.83 -7.81 -7.19
N TYR A 68 -22.71 -7.60 -5.88
CA TYR A 68 -23.42 -8.39 -4.87
C TYR A 68 -24.94 -8.17 -4.89
N LYS A 69 -25.39 -6.95 -5.18
CA LYS A 69 -26.80 -6.63 -5.36
C LYS A 69 -27.41 -7.42 -6.51
N LEU A 70 -26.74 -7.46 -7.65
CA LEU A 70 -27.21 -8.13 -8.86
C LEU A 70 -27.19 -9.65 -8.73
N ASN A 71 -26.06 -10.23 -8.37
CA ASN A 71 -25.91 -11.68 -8.29
C ASN A 71 -24.78 -12.07 -7.32
N THR A 72 -25.17 -12.47 -6.09
CA THR A 72 -24.21 -12.87 -5.04
C THR A 72 -23.28 -13.99 -5.48
N TYR A 73 -23.78 -15.00 -6.19
CA TYR A 73 -22.93 -16.11 -6.64
C TYR A 73 -21.85 -15.66 -7.63
N ALA A 74 -22.22 -14.84 -8.62
CA ALA A 74 -21.25 -14.29 -9.57
C ALA A 74 -20.25 -13.35 -8.88
N ALA A 75 -20.72 -12.53 -7.94
CA ALA A 75 -19.86 -11.67 -7.14
C ALA A 75 -18.88 -12.46 -6.26
N ASP A 76 -19.33 -13.56 -5.63
CA ASP A 76 -18.46 -14.48 -4.89
C ASP A 76 -17.36 -15.07 -5.79
N MET A 77 -17.70 -15.49 -7.01
CA MET A 77 -16.71 -15.99 -7.98
C MET A 77 -15.68 -14.95 -8.35
N THR A 78 -16.02 -13.66 -8.29
CA THR A 78 -15.13 -12.56 -8.62
C THR A 78 -14.29 -12.11 -7.43
N PHE A 79 -14.87 -12.01 -6.24
CA PHE A 79 -14.25 -11.34 -5.10
C PHE A 79 -13.86 -12.26 -3.95
N LYS A 80 -14.65 -13.27 -3.63
CA LYS A 80 -14.47 -14.09 -2.42
C LYS A 80 -13.18 -14.88 -2.45
N GLY A 81 -12.36 -14.72 -1.42
CA GLY A 81 -11.03 -15.34 -1.31
C GLY A 81 -9.97 -14.73 -2.23
N LYS A 82 -10.29 -13.69 -2.99
CA LYS A 82 -9.35 -13.02 -3.89
C LYS A 82 -8.89 -11.68 -3.34
N ASN A 83 -7.67 -11.30 -3.75
CA ASN A 83 -7.10 -10.00 -3.42
C ASN A 83 -7.42 -9.00 -4.52
N PHE A 84 -7.82 -7.80 -4.13
CA PHE A 84 -8.10 -6.69 -5.03
C PHE A 84 -7.85 -5.35 -4.34
N LYS A 85 -7.74 -4.29 -5.12
CA LYS A 85 -7.77 -2.92 -4.61
C LYS A 85 -9.20 -2.41 -4.64
N VAL A 86 -9.56 -1.64 -3.62
CA VAL A 86 -10.84 -0.93 -3.58
C VAL A 86 -10.63 0.53 -3.25
N ALA A 87 -11.18 1.40 -4.09
CA ALA A 87 -11.20 2.84 -3.86
C ALA A 87 -12.61 3.27 -3.46
N GLY A 88 -12.69 4.18 -2.50
CA GLY A 88 -13.99 4.69 -2.06
C GLY A 88 -13.89 5.86 -1.11
N THR A 89 -15.06 6.40 -0.76
CA THR A 89 -15.19 7.45 0.26
C THR A 89 -15.62 6.81 1.56
N VAL A 90 -14.90 7.07 2.63
CA VAL A 90 -15.22 6.60 3.98
C VAL A 90 -16.61 7.08 4.36
N ALA A 91 -17.50 6.15 4.70
CA ALA A 91 -18.83 6.44 5.26
C ALA A 91 -18.77 6.50 6.78
N SER A 92 -18.15 5.49 7.42
CA SER A 92 -17.92 5.47 8.86
C SER A 92 -16.72 4.60 9.23
N ILE A 93 -16.22 4.80 10.43
CA ILE A 93 -15.18 3.97 11.07
C ILE A 93 -15.84 3.35 12.31
N ASN A 94 -15.81 2.04 12.41
CA ASN A 94 -16.49 1.28 13.44
C ASN A 94 -15.56 0.25 14.08
N THR A 95 -16.00 -0.41 15.13
CA THR A 95 -15.33 -1.57 15.73
C THR A 95 -16.26 -2.77 15.71
N ASP A 96 -15.69 -3.95 15.48
CA ASP A 96 -16.41 -5.21 15.62
C ASP A 96 -16.57 -5.59 17.10
N PHE A 97 -17.25 -6.72 17.37
CA PHE A 97 -17.47 -7.21 18.74
C PHE A 97 -16.19 -7.60 19.50
N ARG A 98 -15.04 -7.67 18.81
CA ARG A 98 -13.71 -7.90 19.38
C ARG A 98 -12.92 -6.59 19.55
N GLY A 99 -13.53 -5.45 19.24
CA GLY A 99 -12.87 -4.14 19.27
C GLY A 99 -11.94 -3.88 18.10
N LYS A 100 -11.94 -4.72 17.04
CA LYS A 100 -11.09 -4.50 15.86
C LYS A 100 -11.76 -3.51 14.91
N PRO A 101 -11.02 -2.50 14.40
CA PRO A 101 -11.59 -1.50 13.52
C PRO A 101 -11.91 -2.05 12.12
N TYR A 102 -13.04 -1.61 11.60
CA TYR A 102 -13.39 -1.75 10.19
C TYR A 102 -13.94 -0.44 9.63
N ILE A 103 -13.78 -0.26 8.34
CA ILE A 103 -14.21 0.92 7.61
C ILE A 103 -15.42 0.54 6.76
N THR A 104 -16.46 1.36 6.76
CA THR A 104 -17.49 1.30 5.72
C THR A 104 -17.23 2.36 4.67
N MET A 105 -17.48 2.05 3.41
CA MET A 105 -17.35 3.01 2.30
C MET A 105 -18.70 3.24 1.65
N LYS A 106 -18.92 4.48 1.19
CA LYS A 106 -20.13 4.86 0.45
C LYS A 106 -20.26 4.05 -0.83
N GLY A 107 -21.48 3.73 -1.22
CA GLY A 107 -21.79 3.02 -2.46
C GLY A 107 -22.54 1.71 -2.25
N GLY A 108 -22.96 1.40 -1.03
CA GLY A 108 -23.83 0.29 -0.72
C GLY A 108 -25.21 0.39 -1.38
N VAL A 109 -25.99 -0.69 -1.25
CA VAL A 109 -27.38 -0.73 -1.75
C VAL A 109 -28.24 0.37 -1.11
N ASN A 110 -27.93 0.70 0.13
CA ASN A 110 -28.46 1.82 0.89
C ASN A 110 -27.46 2.18 2.00
N GLN A 111 -27.75 3.25 2.75
CA GLN A 111 -26.88 3.75 3.82
C GLN A 111 -26.63 2.77 5.00
N PHE A 112 -27.43 1.69 5.11
CA PHE A 112 -27.28 0.66 6.14
C PHE A 112 -26.51 -0.56 5.65
N MET A 113 -26.27 -0.66 4.34
CA MET A 113 -25.64 -1.80 3.68
C MET A 113 -24.37 -1.39 2.93
N GLU A 114 -23.64 -0.43 3.51
CA GLU A 114 -22.36 0.01 2.97
C GLU A 114 -21.31 -1.10 3.03
N PRO A 115 -20.50 -1.30 1.99
CA PRO A 115 -19.43 -2.28 1.99
C PRO A 115 -18.48 -2.12 3.19
N GLN A 116 -18.09 -3.23 3.81
CA GLN A 116 -17.29 -3.26 5.03
C GLN A 116 -15.89 -3.83 4.79
N PHE A 117 -14.89 -3.14 5.29
CA PHE A 117 -13.47 -3.42 5.08
C PHE A 117 -12.74 -3.53 6.43
N ALA A 118 -12.56 -4.76 6.92
CA ALA A 118 -11.84 -5.00 8.17
C ALA A 118 -10.33 -4.85 7.96
N LEU A 119 -9.70 -3.99 8.75
CA LEU A 119 -8.28 -3.68 8.62
C LEU A 119 -7.40 -4.82 9.13
N ALA A 120 -6.31 -5.08 8.40
CA ALA A 120 -5.23 -5.92 8.88
C ALA A 120 -4.62 -5.32 10.17
N GLU A 121 -4.11 -6.16 11.06
CA GLU A 121 -3.62 -5.74 12.38
C GLU A 121 -2.57 -4.62 12.28
N SER A 122 -1.64 -4.73 11.34
CA SER A 122 -0.60 -3.72 11.07
C SER A 122 -1.17 -2.34 10.68
N ASN A 123 -2.41 -2.29 10.18
CA ASN A 123 -3.05 -1.08 9.66
C ASN A 123 -4.11 -0.49 10.60
N GLN A 124 -4.47 -1.19 11.69
CA GLN A 124 -5.52 -0.75 12.62
C GLN A 124 -5.24 0.62 13.26
N LYS A 125 -3.97 0.94 13.53
CA LYS A 125 -3.55 2.24 14.08
C LYS A 125 -3.95 3.44 13.22
N PHE A 126 -4.06 3.26 11.91
CA PHE A 126 -4.43 4.33 10.99
C PHE A 126 -5.93 4.66 11.04
N ALA A 127 -6.77 3.71 11.49
CA ALA A 127 -8.21 3.93 11.61
C ALA A 127 -8.56 5.12 12.53
N ALA A 128 -7.77 5.35 13.58
CA ALA A 128 -8.00 6.42 14.53
C ALA A 128 -7.82 7.83 13.94
N ALA A 129 -7.06 7.96 12.85
CA ALA A 129 -6.82 9.23 12.16
C ALA A 129 -7.83 9.52 11.04
N LEU A 130 -8.55 8.49 10.57
CA LEU A 130 -9.52 8.63 9.48
C LEU A 130 -10.78 9.41 9.91
N LYS A 131 -11.37 10.07 8.92
CA LYS A 131 -12.64 10.77 9.08
C LYS A 131 -13.64 10.38 7.98
N PRO A 132 -14.94 10.34 8.29
CA PRO A 132 -15.97 10.23 7.26
C PRO A 132 -15.81 11.30 6.18
N GLY A 133 -15.97 10.91 4.93
CA GLY A 133 -15.80 11.78 3.77
C GLY A 133 -14.42 11.72 3.11
N GLU A 134 -13.41 11.14 3.76
CA GLU A 134 -12.10 10.96 3.15
C GLU A 134 -12.13 9.92 2.03
N LYS A 135 -11.35 10.16 0.98
CA LYS A 135 -11.15 9.19 -0.12
C LYS A 135 -9.91 8.37 0.19
N ILE A 136 -10.07 7.06 0.19
CA ILE A 136 -8.98 6.12 0.46
C ILE A 136 -8.96 5.00 -0.57
N THR A 137 -7.81 4.35 -0.69
CA THR A 137 -7.65 3.09 -1.42
C THR A 137 -7.13 2.03 -0.47
N LEU A 138 -7.74 0.85 -0.47
CA LEU A 138 -7.32 -0.30 0.30
C LEU A 138 -6.99 -1.46 -0.63
N ALA A 139 -6.02 -2.29 -0.26
CA ALA A 139 -5.82 -3.63 -0.79
C ALA A 139 -6.41 -4.62 0.21
N CYS A 140 -7.37 -5.44 -0.22
CA CYS A 140 -8.17 -6.30 0.65
C CYS A 140 -8.30 -7.71 0.10
N THR A 141 -8.71 -8.64 0.95
CA THR A 141 -9.21 -9.97 0.57
C THR A 141 -10.71 -10.01 0.75
N GLY A 142 -11.45 -10.39 -0.29
CA GLY A 142 -12.91 -10.52 -0.23
C GLY A 142 -13.37 -11.69 0.65
N ARG A 143 -14.47 -11.50 1.39
CA ARG A 143 -15.08 -12.52 2.25
C ARG A 143 -16.46 -12.95 1.83
N GLY A 144 -16.99 -12.39 0.73
CA GLY A 144 -18.39 -12.57 0.35
C GLY A 144 -19.26 -11.45 0.90
N ASP A 145 -20.54 -11.74 1.14
CA ASP A 145 -21.48 -10.75 1.67
C ASP A 145 -22.31 -11.29 2.84
N VAL A 146 -22.91 -10.36 3.56
CA VAL A 146 -23.98 -10.64 4.53
C VAL A 146 -25.17 -9.76 4.14
N ALA A 147 -26.26 -10.41 3.74
CA ALA A 147 -27.51 -9.71 3.32
C ALA A 147 -27.24 -8.59 2.30
N LYS A 148 -26.48 -8.89 1.24
CA LYS A 148 -26.06 -7.93 0.20
C LYS A 148 -25.08 -6.84 0.64
N THR A 149 -24.55 -6.94 1.84
CA THR A 149 -23.47 -6.07 2.33
C THR A 149 -22.12 -6.74 2.06
N PRO A 150 -21.31 -6.28 1.10
CA PRO A 150 -20.00 -6.86 0.84
C PRO A 150 -19.07 -6.76 2.04
N MET A 151 -18.34 -7.84 2.31
CA MET A 151 -17.38 -7.94 3.40
C MET A 151 -15.99 -8.23 2.86
N SER A 152 -14.99 -7.53 3.38
CA SER A 152 -13.58 -7.82 3.09
C SER A 152 -12.76 -7.79 4.38
N ASN A 153 -11.61 -8.46 4.38
CA ASN A 153 -10.68 -8.48 5.51
C ASN A 153 -9.24 -8.31 5.04
N GLU A 154 -8.31 -8.32 6.01
CA GLU A 154 -6.87 -8.12 5.77
C GLU A 154 -6.59 -6.86 4.93
N CYS A 155 -7.42 -5.82 5.12
CA CYS A 155 -7.29 -4.60 4.35
C CYS A 155 -6.10 -3.77 4.81
N THR A 156 -5.27 -3.36 3.86
CA THR A 156 -4.11 -2.48 4.05
C THR A 156 -4.28 -1.22 3.22
N PHE A 157 -3.79 -0.08 3.73
CA PHE A 157 -3.82 1.18 2.97
C PHE A 157 -2.84 1.12 1.80
N VAL A 158 -3.27 1.63 0.63
CA VAL A 158 -2.45 1.88 -0.55
C VAL A 158 -2.24 3.39 -0.64
N TRP A 159 -0.98 3.82 -0.49
CA TRP A 159 -0.57 5.23 -0.46
C TRP A 159 -0.11 5.70 -1.84
#